data_259e35b5f28ebfe3951d8a516f6f8677
#
_entry.id   259e35b5f28ebfe3951d8a516f6f8677
#
_cell.length_a   1.000
_cell.length_b   1.000
_cell.length_c   1.000
_cell.angle_alpha   90.00
_cell.angle_beta   90.00
_cell.angle_gamma   90.00
#
_symmetry.space_group_name_H-M   'P 1'
#
loop_
_entity.id
_entity.type
_entity.pdbx_description
1 polymer ?
#
loop_
_entity_poly.entity_id
_entity_poly.type
_entity_poly.pdbx_seq_one_letter_code
_entity_poly.pdbx_strand_id
1 'polypeptide(L)'
;MTATNQNNVLSASRNSEVISDSAIAMALECAYRKKVLKEKIINLASSTRILRTQSYSKGKKSHWSQHFRACSLISSFRNSGYKLFEMFVFQIHNWLNVLENLKDNLEIEKINLNLCYIPLVMEIFSAHNIDMNSILSNTVNPEFDIFHTYDIDLPSVICSEKDINLLKITQDYLISIKNTYNMLNNYVITPLKANHEQVNFNLQLNRKSGLTYYDNICFELEVVFKNGKKLVLVDGGINDWIGKILSDSKEKCITSGMGLEYLGRVYTRKL
;
A
#
# COMPACT_ATOMS: atom_id res chain seq x y z
N MET A 1 -14.44 3.24 -9.64
CA MET A 1 -14.22 2.78 -8.27
C MET A 1 -12.74 2.57 -7.99
N THR A 2 -12.04 1.87 -8.81
CA THR A 2 -10.57 1.72 -8.77
C THR A 2 -9.97 2.26 -10.05
N ALA A 3 -8.68 2.64 -10.03
CA ALA A 3 -7.92 3.02 -11.23
C ALA A 3 -7.56 1.81 -12.12
N THR A 4 -8.17 0.64 -11.89
CA THR A 4 -7.91 -0.56 -12.68
C THR A 4 -8.48 -0.41 -14.09
N ASN A 5 -7.62 -0.47 -15.09
CA ASN A 5 -8.05 -0.44 -16.48
C ASN A 5 -8.79 -1.74 -16.81
N GLN A 6 -10.03 -1.63 -17.25
CA GLN A 6 -10.87 -2.80 -17.59
C GLN A 6 -10.29 -3.63 -18.74
N ASN A 7 -9.49 -3.03 -19.62
CA ASN A 7 -8.79 -3.76 -20.67
C ASN A 7 -7.75 -4.78 -20.14
N ASN A 8 -7.42 -4.70 -18.85
CA ASN A 8 -6.52 -5.62 -18.16
C ASN A 8 -7.26 -6.75 -17.43
N VAL A 9 -8.57 -6.86 -17.60
CA VAL A 9 -9.41 -7.90 -17.01
C VAL A 9 -9.79 -8.92 -18.09
N LEU A 10 -9.63 -10.20 -17.77
CA LEU A 10 -10.06 -11.29 -18.65
C LEU A 10 -11.50 -11.70 -18.30
N SER A 11 -12.38 -11.59 -19.28
CA SER A 11 -13.72 -12.14 -19.19
C SER A 11 -13.68 -13.64 -19.47
N ALA A 12 -14.41 -14.40 -18.68
CA ALA A 12 -14.63 -15.82 -18.86
C ALA A 12 -16.05 -16.08 -19.41
N SER A 13 -16.36 -17.33 -19.71
CA SER A 13 -17.73 -17.72 -20.13
C SER A 13 -18.74 -17.47 -19.02
N ARG A 14 -20.03 -17.30 -19.38
CA ARG A 14 -21.16 -17.17 -18.46
C ARG A 14 -21.13 -15.92 -17.57
N ASN A 15 -20.75 -14.77 -18.14
CA ASN A 15 -20.70 -13.48 -17.41
C ASN A 15 -19.79 -13.50 -16.18
N SER A 16 -18.73 -14.28 -16.22
CA SER A 16 -17.71 -14.33 -15.18
C SER A 16 -16.43 -13.60 -15.62
N GLU A 17 -15.69 -13.05 -14.68
CA GLU A 17 -14.40 -12.42 -14.90
C GLU A 17 -13.33 -13.13 -14.07
N VAL A 18 -12.11 -13.18 -14.60
CA VAL A 18 -10.97 -13.66 -13.84
C VAL A 18 -10.50 -12.56 -12.90
N ILE A 19 -10.33 -12.87 -11.63
CA ILE A 19 -9.93 -11.89 -10.61
C ILE A 19 -8.54 -11.34 -10.96
N SER A 20 -8.48 -10.03 -11.18
CA SER A 20 -7.22 -9.28 -11.37
C SER A 20 -6.71 -8.64 -10.08
N ASP A 21 -7.61 -8.44 -9.11
CA ASP A 21 -7.31 -7.90 -7.79
C ASP A 21 -8.32 -8.44 -6.77
N SER A 22 -7.83 -9.20 -5.79
CA SER A 22 -8.66 -9.81 -4.74
C SER A 22 -9.27 -8.78 -3.79
N ALA A 23 -8.62 -7.62 -3.60
CA ALA A 23 -9.14 -6.57 -2.73
C ALA A 23 -10.47 -5.99 -3.26
N ILE A 24 -10.63 -5.91 -4.59
CA ILE A 24 -11.87 -5.42 -5.21
C ILE A 24 -13.03 -6.38 -4.92
N ALA A 25 -12.82 -7.68 -5.10
CA ALA A 25 -13.84 -8.69 -4.82
C ALA A 25 -14.25 -8.68 -3.33
N MET A 26 -13.27 -8.58 -2.43
CA MET A 26 -13.53 -8.48 -0.99
C MET A 26 -14.25 -7.16 -0.62
N ALA A 27 -13.95 -6.05 -1.30
CA ALA A 27 -14.65 -4.79 -1.08
C ALA A 27 -16.13 -4.87 -1.46
N LEU A 28 -16.47 -5.54 -2.57
CA LEU A 28 -17.84 -5.81 -2.96
C LEU A 28 -18.57 -6.67 -1.92
N GLU A 29 -17.92 -7.71 -1.41
CA GLU A 29 -18.46 -8.56 -0.34
C GLU A 29 -18.68 -7.77 0.95
N CYS A 30 -17.75 -6.91 1.35
CA CYS A 30 -17.91 -6.02 2.49
C CYS A 30 -19.11 -5.06 2.31
N ALA A 31 -19.25 -4.47 1.12
CA ALA A 31 -20.37 -3.59 0.83
C ALA A 31 -21.72 -4.33 0.90
N TYR A 32 -21.78 -5.57 0.37
CA TYR A 32 -22.95 -6.44 0.48
C TYR A 32 -23.31 -6.73 1.95
N ARG A 33 -22.34 -7.19 2.75
CA ARG A 33 -22.57 -7.48 4.18
C ARG A 33 -23.05 -6.27 4.94
N LYS A 34 -22.46 -5.10 4.71
CA LYS A 34 -22.91 -3.85 5.33
C LYS A 34 -24.33 -3.48 4.93
N LYS A 35 -24.66 -3.59 3.65
CA LYS A 35 -25.97 -3.21 3.12
C LYS A 35 -27.08 -4.17 3.54
N VAL A 36 -26.82 -5.47 3.43
CA VAL A 36 -27.82 -6.53 3.60
C VAL A 36 -27.82 -7.08 5.03
N LEU A 37 -26.62 -7.46 5.54
CA LEU A 37 -26.47 -8.09 6.85
C LEU A 37 -26.30 -7.09 8.00
N LYS A 38 -26.12 -5.79 7.68
CA LYS A 38 -25.96 -4.69 8.66
C LYS A 38 -24.74 -4.84 9.56
N GLU A 39 -23.71 -5.56 9.10
CA GLU A 39 -22.46 -5.70 9.82
C GLU A 39 -21.73 -4.35 9.91
N LYS A 40 -21.22 -4.00 11.09
CA LYS A 40 -20.57 -2.68 11.34
C LYS A 40 -19.08 -2.68 11.01
N ILE A 41 -18.40 -3.75 11.42
CA ILE A 41 -16.96 -3.94 11.19
C ILE A 41 -16.81 -5.31 10.54
N ILE A 42 -16.09 -5.36 9.42
CA ILE A 42 -15.88 -6.58 8.66
C ILE A 42 -14.39 -6.72 8.39
N ASN A 43 -13.81 -7.85 8.80
CA ASN A 43 -12.44 -8.21 8.48
C ASN A 43 -12.48 -9.51 7.65
N LEU A 44 -11.94 -9.46 6.44
CA LEU A 44 -11.84 -10.61 5.56
C LEU A 44 -10.39 -10.86 5.17
N ALA A 45 -10.05 -12.13 5.00
CA ALA A 45 -8.80 -12.57 4.42
C ALA A 45 -9.09 -13.49 3.23
N SER A 46 -8.29 -13.40 2.21
CA SER A 46 -8.36 -14.30 1.06
C SER A 46 -6.98 -14.75 0.62
N SER A 47 -6.90 -15.99 0.14
CA SER A 47 -5.76 -16.50 -0.61
C SER A 47 -6.27 -17.00 -1.95
N THR A 48 -6.07 -16.22 -3.00
CA THR A 48 -6.63 -16.51 -4.31
C THR A 48 -5.60 -16.33 -5.43
N ARG A 49 -5.82 -17.05 -6.54
CA ARG A 49 -5.07 -16.81 -7.78
C ARG A 49 -5.64 -15.61 -8.47
N ILE A 50 -4.74 -14.73 -8.91
CA ILE A 50 -5.08 -13.55 -9.70
C ILE A 50 -4.33 -13.57 -11.01
N LEU A 51 -4.91 -12.94 -12.03
CA LEU A 51 -4.31 -12.79 -13.35
C LEU A 51 -4.33 -11.31 -13.74
N ARG A 52 -3.15 -10.79 -14.06
CA ARG A 52 -2.97 -9.42 -14.56
C ARG A 52 -2.44 -9.48 -15.97
N THR A 53 -3.16 -8.85 -16.91
CA THR A 53 -2.78 -8.79 -18.32
C THR A 53 -1.85 -7.64 -18.67
N GLN A 54 -1.30 -6.97 -17.67
CA GLN A 54 -0.31 -5.90 -17.86
C GLN A 54 0.94 -6.43 -18.57
N SER A 55 1.42 -5.72 -19.60
CA SER A 55 2.72 -6.01 -20.19
C SER A 55 3.83 -5.55 -19.26
N TYR A 56 4.79 -6.42 -19.01
CA TYR A 56 6.03 -6.09 -18.32
C TYR A 56 7.09 -5.78 -19.38
N SER A 57 7.98 -4.80 -19.09
CA SER A 57 9.04 -4.41 -20.01
C SER A 57 9.89 -5.61 -20.45
N LYS A 58 10.05 -5.78 -21.76
CA LYS A 58 10.92 -6.78 -22.35
C LYS A 58 12.38 -6.38 -22.03
N GLY A 59 13.07 -7.10 -21.18
CA GLY A 59 14.50 -6.89 -20.99
C GLY A 59 15.03 -7.07 -19.58
N LYS A 60 14.27 -6.85 -18.54
CA LYS A 60 14.65 -7.27 -17.18
C LYS A 60 14.10 -8.67 -16.99
N LYS A 61 14.91 -9.63 -16.51
CA LYS A 61 14.45 -10.93 -16.02
C LYS A 61 13.45 -10.64 -14.90
N SER A 62 12.20 -10.40 -15.29
CA SER A 62 11.13 -10.05 -14.39
C SER A 62 10.75 -11.31 -13.65
N HIS A 63 10.97 -11.31 -12.34
CA HIS A 63 10.47 -12.35 -11.44
C HIS A 63 8.95 -12.26 -11.26
N TRP A 64 8.32 -11.33 -11.94
CA TRP A 64 6.89 -11.09 -11.93
C TRP A 64 6.18 -12.04 -12.88
N SER A 65 5.16 -12.71 -12.38
CA SER A 65 4.27 -13.55 -13.17
C SER A 65 2.94 -12.83 -13.34
N GLN A 66 2.36 -12.89 -14.54
CA GLN A 66 1.00 -12.38 -14.77
C GLN A 66 -0.05 -13.17 -13.99
N HIS A 67 0.24 -14.44 -13.72
CA HIS A 67 -0.63 -15.33 -12.95
C HIS A 67 0.09 -15.75 -11.67
N PHE A 68 -0.46 -15.33 -10.54
CA PHE A 68 0.13 -15.61 -9.23
C PHE A 68 -0.95 -15.70 -8.14
N ARG A 69 -0.60 -16.29 -7.01
CA ARG A 69 -1.44 -16.30 -5.83
C ARG A 69 -1.08 -15.13 -4.93
N ALA A 70 -2.11 -14.41 -4.49
CA ALA A 70 -1.98 -13.36 -3.49
C ALA A 70 -2.73 -13.74 -2.21
N CYS A 71 -2.14 -13.39 -1.07
CA CYS A 71 -2.85 -13.30 0.20
C CYS A 71 -3.24 -11.83 0.40
N SER A 72 -4.50 -11.56 0.69
CA SER A 72 -5.02 -10.22 0.84
C SER A 72 -5.91 -10.11 2.06
N LEU A 73 -5.85 -8.94 2.71
CA LEU A 73 -6.69 -8.57 3.83
C LEU A 73 -7.54 -7.36 3.47
N ILE A 74 -8.76 -7.31 3.97
CA ILE A 74 -9.59 -6.11 3.98
C ILE A 74 -10.22 -5.93 5.36
N SER A 75 -10.20 -4.68 5.84
CA SER A 75 -10.93 -4.24 7.03
C SER A 75 -11.89 -3.13 6.60
N SER A 76 -13.18 -3.34 6.74
CA SER A 76 -14.22 -2.36 6.43
C SER A 76 -14.92 -1.89 7.70
N PHE A 77 -15.05 -0.58 7.87
CA PHE A 77 -15.57 0.04 9.08
C PHE A 77 -16.16 1.42 8.78
N ARG A 78 -16.97 1.92 9.71
CA ARG A 78 -17.41 3.31 9.70
C ARG A 78 -16.37 4.15 10.44
N ASN A 79 -15.84 5.17 9.76
CA ASN A 79 -14.84 6.07 10.35
C ASN A 79 -15.50 6.99 11.39
N SER A 80 -14.98 6.96 12.60
CA SER A 80 -15.38 7.83 13.72
C SER A 80 -14.20 8.00 14.67
N GLY A 81 -13.83 9.24 14.98
CA GLY A 81 -12.68 9.51 15.85
C GLY A 81 -11.39 8.85 15.35
N TYR A 82 -10.74 8.11 16.21
CA TYR A 82 -9.45 7.42 15.91
C TYR A 82 -9.60 6.06 15.24
N LYS A 83 -10.82 5.63 14.88
CA LYS A 83 -11.09 4.29 14.34
C LYS A 83 -10.27 3.97 13.09
N LEU A 84 -10.01 4.97 12.26
CA LEU A 84 -9.18 4.83 11.08
C LEU A 84 -7.77 4.31 11.42
N PHE A 85 -7.13 4.95 12.40
CA PHE A 85 -5.78 4.58 12.83
C PHE A 85 -5.76 3.23 13.55
N GLU A 86 -6.76 2.95 14.40
CA GLU A 86 -6.88 1.64 15.06
C GLU A 86 -6.94 0.50 14.05
N MET A 87 -7.79 0.62 13.03
CA MET A 87 -7.93 -0.41 12.00
C MET A 87 -6.70 -0.50 11.09
N PHE A 88 -6.03 0.63 10.85
CA PHE A 88 -4.79 0.66 10.08
C PHE A 88 -3.65 -0.04 10.82
N VAL A 89 -3.46 0.29 12.11
CA VAL A 89 -2.51 -0.38 13.00
C VAL A 89 -2.82 -1.87 13.10
N PHE A 90 -4.10 -2.26 13.24
CA PHE A 90 -4.52 -3.65 13.28
C PHE A 90 -4.07 -4.45 12.05
N GLN A 91 -4.24 -3.91 10.84
CA GLN A 91 -3.79 -4.63 9.64
C GLN A 91 -2.26 -4.74 9.55
N ILE A 92 -1.54 -3.65 9.85
CA ILE A 92 -0.07 -3.67 9.84
C ILE A 92 0.46 -4.66 10.88
N HIS A 93 -0.09 -4.65 12.09
CA HIS A 93 0.26 -5.58 13.16
C HIS A 93 0.13 -7.05 12.72
N ASN A 94 -0.98 -7.41 12.04
CA ASN A 94 -1.15 -8.77 11.52
C ASN A 94 -0.07 -9.16 10.51
N TRP A 95 0.29 -8.26 9.59
CA TRP A 95 1.36 -8.53 8.62
C TRP A 95 2.75 -8.61 9.27
N LEU A 96 3.04 -7.74 10.24
CA LEU A 96 4.29 -7.80 10.98
C LEU A 96 4.43 -9.12 11.72
N ASN A 97 3.37 -9.59 12.40
CA ASN A 97 3.35 -10.91 13.03
C ASN A 97 3.66 -12.04 12.04
N VAL A 98 3.08 -11.99 10.82
CA VAL A 98 3.37 -12.98 9.78
C VAL A 98 4.84 -12.94 9.37
N LEU A 99 5.40 -11.74 9.12
CA LEU A 99 6.79 -11.61 8.67
C LEU A 99 7.79 -11.96 9.78
N GLU A 100 7.52 -11.61 11.03
CA GLU A 100 8.35 -11.95 12.18
C GLU A 100 8.37 -13.46 12.42
N ASN A 101 7.23 -14.15 12.30
CA ASN A 101 7.16 -15.61 12.38
C ASN A 101 7.89 -16.31 11.23
N LEU A 102 8.02 -15.67 10.07
CA LEU A 102 8.74 -16.20 8.92
C LEU A 102 10.20 -15.76 8.88
N LYS A 103 10.64 -14.93 9.82
CA LYS A 103 11.93 -14.24 9.80
C LYS A 103 13.11 -15.19 9.60
N ASP A 104 13.18 -16.25 10.39
CA ASP A 104 14.27 -17.22 10.34
C ASP A 104 14.21 -18.07 9.06
N ASN A 105 13.01 -18.52 8.69
CA ASN A 105 12.79 -19.35 7.49
C ASN A 105 13.15 -18.62 6.20
N LEU A 106 12.93 -17.31 6.15
CA LEU A 106 13.21 -16.48 5.00
C LEU A 106 14.56 -15.77 5.08
N GLU A 107 15.33 -15.97 6.16
CA GLU A 107 16.60 -15.28 6.40
C GLU A 107 16.44 -13.74 6.37
N ILE A 108 15.35 -13.22 6.93
CA ILE A 108 15.09 -11.77 7.04
C ILE A 108 16.01 -11.19 8.13
N GLU A 109 16.80 -10.18 7.76
CA GLU A 109 17.64 -9.44 8.70
C GLU A 109 16.87 -8.27 9.33
N LYS A 110 16.15 -7.49 8.49
CA LYS A 110 15.42 -6.28 8.91
C LYS A 110 14.07 -6.21 8.24
N ILE A 111 13.11 -5.61 8.94
CA ILE A 111 11.79 -5.24 8.41
C ILE A 111 11.68 -3.72 8.50
N ASN A 112 11.37 -3.09 7.38
CA ASN A 112 11.11 -1.66 7.29
C ASN A 112 9.62 -1.45 7.00
N LEU A 113 8.94 -0.68 7.85
CA LEU A 113 7.60 -0.15 7.57
C LEU A 113 7.73 1.25 6.98
N ASN A 114 7.46 1.38 5.71
CA ASN A 114 7.45 2.65 5.01
C ASN A 114 6.00 3.16 4.93
N LEU A 115 5.72 4.28 5.59
CA LEU A 115 4.41 4.93 5.63
C LEU A 115 4.40 6.11 4.65
N CYS A 116 3.35 6.23 3.87
CA CYS A 116 3.16 7.36 2.97
C CYS A 116 1.78 8.00 3.24
N TYR A 117 1.76 9.32 3.36
CA TYR A 117 0.54 10.11 3.46
C TYR A 117 0.25 10.76 2.11
N ILE A 118 -0.70 10.19 1.37
CA ILE A 118 -1.02 10.59 -0.01
C ILE A 118 -1.36 12.08 -0.13
N PRO A 119 -2.17 12.69 0.78
CA PRO A 119 -2.45 14.12 0.67
C PRO A 119 -1.19 15.01 0.68
N LEU A 120 -0.16 14.67 1.47
CA LEU A 120 1.10 15.39 1.47
C LEU A 120 1.84 15.26 0.13
N VAL A 121 1.86 14.05 -0.46
CA VAL A 121 2.47 13.83 -1.77
C VAL A 121 1.74 14.62 -2.85
N MET A 122 0.40 14.68 -2.78
CA MET A 122 -0.42 15.47 -3.70
C MET A 122 -0.20 16.98 -3.53
N GLU A 123 0.01 17.47 -2.32
CA GLU A 123 0.40 18.86 -2.05
C GLU A 123 1.72 19.20 -2.74
N ILE A 124 2.73 18.33 -2.62
CA ILE A 124 4.03 18.48 -3.28
C ILE A 124 3.85 18.52 -4.81
N PHE A 125 3.06 17.62 -5.38
CA PHE A 125 2.80 17.58 -6.82
C PHE A 125 2.08 18.84 -7.31
N SER A 126 1.09 19.32 -6.58
CA SER A 126 0.37 20.55 -6.89
C SER A 126 1.29 21.76 -6.96
N ALA A 127 2.24 21.85 -6.05
CA ALA A 127 3.22 22.94 -6.04
C ALA A 127 4.21 22.90 -7.21
N HIS A 128 4.45 21.73 -7.76
CA HIS A 128 5.23 21.56 -8.99
C HIS A 128 4.37 21.61 -10.26
N ASN A 129 3.11 22.07 -10.16
CA ASN A 129 2.12 22.14 -11.24
C ASN A 129 1.90 20.79 -11.96
N ILE A 130 1.99 19.69 -11.23
CA ILE A 130 1.76 18.36 -11.75
C ILE A 130 0.27 18.02 -11.63
N ASP A 131 -0.37 17.82 -12.77
CA ASP A 131 -1.77 17.42 -12.84
C ASP A 131 -1.96 15.90 -12.59
N MET A 132 -3.02 15.56 -11.87
CA MET A 132 -3.41 14.17 -11.60
C MET A 132 -3.65 13.35 -12.88
N ASN A 133 -4.14 13.98 -13.96
CA ASN A 133 -4.32 13.31 -15.24
C ASN A 133 -2.98 12.87 -15.85
N SER A 134 -1.94 13.66 -15.67
CA SER A 134 -0.57 13.30 -16.08
C SER A 134 -0.05 12.09 -15.30
N ILE A 135 -0.37 12.00 -14.01
CA ILE A 135 -0.03 10.84 -13.18
C ILE A 135 -0.79 9.61 -13.67
N LEU A 136 -2.12 9.72 -13.84
CA LEU A 136 -2.98 8.63 -14.27
C LEU A 136 -2.60 8.07 -15.65
N SER A 137 -2.29 8.94 -16.61
CA SER A 137 -1.92 8.53 -17.97
C SER A 137 -0.58 7.78 -18.01
N ASN A 138 0.32 8.05 -17.09
CA ASN A 138 1.66 7.48 -17.04
C ASN A 138 1.80 6.30 -16.05
N THR A 139 0.84 6.06 -15.16
CA THR A 139 0.87 4.90 -14.22
C THR A 139 0.87 3.54 -14.93
N VAL A 140 0.54 3.49 -16.22
CA VAL A 140 0.59 2.29 -17.05
C VAL A 140 2.03 1.94 -17.46
N ASN A 141 2.94 2.92 -17.44
CA ASN A 141 4.35 2.71 -17.75
C ASN A 141 5.14 2.35 -16.48
N PRO A 142 5.63 1.10 -16.33
CA PRO A 142 6.38 0.68 -15.15
C PRO A 142 7.75 1.37 -14.99
N GLU A 143 8.23 2.05 -16.03
CA GLU A 143 9.49 2.80 -16.02
C GLU A 143 9.28 4.29 -15.69
N PHE A 144 8.03 4.74 -15.61
CA PHE A 144 7.72 6.13 -15.29
C PHE A 144 8.03 6.42 -13.83
N ASP A 145 8.94 7.36 -13.62
CA ASP A 145 9.29 7.90 -12.32
C ASP A 145 8.91 9.38 -12.29
N ILE A 146 7.81 9.70 -11.60
CA ILE A 146 7.28 11.04 -11.50
C ILE A 146 8.27 12.01 -10.86
N PHE A 147 8.98 11.60 -9.82
CA PHE A 147 9.93 12.45 -9.12
C PHE A 147 11.12 12.80 -10.00
N HIS A 148 11.64 11.81 -10.72
CA HIS A 148 12.71 12.04 -11.69
C HIS A 148 12.24 12.88 -12.90
N THR A 149 11.02 12.63 -13.39
CA THR A 149 10.49 13.31 -14.58
C THR A 149 10.29 14.82 -14.34
N TYR A 150 9.91 15.19 -13.13
CA TYR A 150 9.64 16.59 -12.75
C TYR A 150 10.74 17.20 -11.87
N ASP A 151 11.90 16.56 -11.79
CA ASP A 151 13.08 17.02 -11.01
C ASP A 151 12.75 17.36 -9.55
N ILE A 152 11.95 16.49 -8.93
CA ILE A 152 11.57 16.64 -7.52
C ILE A 152 12.58 15.88 -6.65
N ASP A 153 13.49 16.64 -6.04
CA ASP A 153 14.51 16.08 -5.14
C ASP A 153 13.94 15.95 -3.71
N LEU A 154 13.48 14.75 -3.37
CA LEU A 154 13.04 14.41 -2.03
C LEU A 154 13.79 13.17 -1.51
N PRO A 155 14.10 13.15 -0.21
CA PRO A 155 14.68 11.95 0.39
C PRO A 155 13.70 10.78 0.26
N SER A 156 14.22 9.60 0.01
CA SER A 156 13.40 8.40 -0.14
C SER A 156 12.65 8.06 1.14
N VAL A 157 13.26 8.30 2.30
CA VAL A 157 12.68 8.02 3.60
C VAL A 157 13.14 9.04 4.65
N ILE A 158 12.28 9.29 5.62
CA ILE A 158 12.53 10.08 6.82
C ILE A 158 12.33 9.15 8.03
N CYS A 159 13.39 8.97 8.81
CA CYS A 159 13.39 8.07 9.96
C CYS A 159 13.18 8.81 11.28
N SER A 160 13.43 10.13 11.30
CA SER A 160 13.40 10.94 12.52
C SER A 160 13.03 12.41 12.25
N GLU A 161 12.65 13.13 13.28
CA GLU A 161 12.42 14.58 13.20
C GLU A 161 13.70 15.35 12.82
N LYS A 162 14.89 14.81 13.14
CA LYS A 162 16.17 15.41 12.74
C LYS A 162 16.34 15.43 11.23
N ASP A 163 15.89 14.36 10.55
CA ASP A 163 15.98 14.26 9.10
C ASP A 163 15.11 15.33 8.43
N ILE A 164 13.93 15.65 9.02
CA ILE A 164 13.04 16.70 8.54
C ILE A 164 13.74 18.06 8.57
N ASN A 165 14.47 18.36 9.66
CA ASN A 165 15.15 19.63 9.82
C ASN A 165 16.34 19.82 8.87
N LEU A 166 16.80 18.75 8.22
CA LEU A 166 17.89 18.79 7.22
C LEU A 166 17.37 18.99 5.78
N LEU A 167 16.05 18.97 5.58
CA LEU A 167 15.46 19.13 4.25
C LEU A 167 15.66 20.57 3.73
N LYS A 168 16.14 20.68 2.49
CA LYS A 168 16.28 21.95 1.79
C LYS A 168 15.03 22.28 0.97
N ILE A 169 13.91 22.49 1.67
CA ILE A 169 12.60 22.78 1.08
C ILE A 169 12.01 24.05 1.70
N THR A 170 10.93 24.56 1.12
CA THR A 170 10.25 25.75 1.65
C THR A 170 9.67 25.50 3.05
N GLN A 171 9.53 26.57 3.83
CA GLN A 171 9.04 26.49 5.22
C GLN A 171 7.64 25.86 5.32
N ASP A 172 6.76 26.13 4.36
CA ASP A 172 5.39 25.61 4.37
C ASP A 172 5.38 24.08 4.24
N TYR A 173 6.19 23.51 3.33
CA TYR A 173 6.33 22.06 3.20
C TYR A 173 6.97 21.43 4.43
N LEU A 174 7.93 22.11 5.04
CA LEU A 174 8.57 21.61 6.25
C LEU A 174 7.57 21.45 7.37
N ILE A 175 6.63 22.38 7.51
CA ILE A 175 5.52 22.32 8.49
C ILE A 175 4.58 21.15 8.15
N SER A 176 4.16 21.01 6.90
CA SER A 176 3.27 19.91 6.46
C SER A 176 3.90 18.54 6.69
N ILE A 177 5.18 18.38 6.38
CA ILE A 177 5.94 17.13 6.62
C ILE A 177 6.04 16.84 8.11
N LYS A 178 6.37 17.85 8.93
CA LYS A 178 6.48 17.71 10.38
C LYS A 178 5.15 17.32 11.04
N ASN A 179 4.07 17.95 10.62
CA ASN A 179 2.73 17.63 11.11
C ASN A 179 2.33 16.20 10.74
N THR A 180 2.61 15.79 9.49
CA THR A 180 2.36 14.43 9.01
C THR A 180 3.19 13.41 9.79
N TYR A 181 4.49 13.67 9.98
CA TYR A 181 5.37 12.81 10.77
C TYR A 181 4.84 12.64 12.21
N ASN A 182 4.48 13.73 12.88
CA ASN A 182 3.95 13.70 14.25
C ASN A 182 2.62 12.92 14.32
N MET A 183 1.73 13.14 13.37
CA MET A 183 0.47 12.38 13.26
C MET A 183 0.74 10.88 13.14
N LEU A 184 1.58 10.47 12.19
CA LEU A 184 1.90 9.06 11.97
C LEU A 184 2.66 8.46 13.16
N ASN A 185 3.57 9.22 13.77
CA ASN A 185 4.31 8.78 14.93
C ASN A 185 3.37 8.50 16.11
N ASN A 186 2.44 9.40 16.39
CA ASN A 186 1.54 9.26 17.53
C ASN A 186 0.48 8.18 17.34
N TYR A 187 -0.11 8.09 16.16
CA TYR A 187 -1.29 7.22 15.92
C TYR A 187 -0.97 5.88 15.24
N VAL A 188 0.21 5.73 14.65
CA VAL A 188 0.61 4.49 13.95
C VAL A 188 1.88 3.90 14.53
N ILE A 189 2.97 4.68 14.55
CA ILE A 189 4.30 4.16 14.90
C ILE A 189 4.36 3.79 16.38
N THR A 190 3.96 4.68 17.29
CA THR A 190 4.02 4.44 18.72
C THR A 190 3.22 3.21 19.16
N PRO A 191 1.96 3.01 18.71
CA PRO A 191 1.23 1.77 19.00
C PRO A 191 1.89 0.50 18.44
N LEU A 192 2.52 0.57 17.27
CA LEU A 192 3.19 -0.60 16.68
C LEU A 192 4.51 -0.92 17.37
N LYS A 193 5.30 0.09 17.76
CA LYS A 193 6.56 -0.10 18.48
C LYS A 193 6.42 -0.87 19.78
N ALA A 194 5.28 -0.76 20.43
CA ALA A 194 5.02 -1.48 21.68
C ALA A 194 5.11 -3.01 21.53
N ASN A 195 4.87 -3.54 20.31
CA ASN A 195 4.89 -4.97 20.03
C ASN A 195 5.94 -5.38 18.97
N HIS A 196 6.54 -4.41 18.28
CA HIS A 196 7.43 -4.63 17.13
C HIS A 196 8.67 -3.74 17.23
N GLU A 197 9.43 -3.84 18.32
CA GLU A 197 10.60 -2.99 18.61
C GLU A 197 11.71 -3.06 17.54
N GLN A 198 11.85 -4.20 16.86
CA GLN A 198 12.89 -4.44 15.85
C GLN A 198 12.54 -3.93 14.45
N VAL A 199 11.32 -3.39 14.26
CA VAL A 199 10.87 -2.84 12.98
C VAL A 199 11.37 -1.41 12.84
N ASN A 200 11.94 -1.09 11.68
CA ASN A 200 12.28 0.28 11.33
C ASN A 200 11.05 1.00 10.77
N PHE A 201 10.76 2.18 11.28
CA PHE A 201 9.61 2.98 10.88
C PHE A 201 10.06 4.21 10.11
N ASN A 202 9.55 4.39 8.89
CA ASN A 202 9.96 5.44 7.98
C ASN A 202 8.74 6.19 7.42
N LEU A 203 8.84 7.52 7.27
CA LEU A 203 7.93 8.28 6.42
C LEU A 203 8.53 8.33 5.00
N GLN A 204 7.78 7.86 4.02
CA GLN A 204 8.17 7.83 2.60
C GLN A 204 7.49 8.99 1.86
N LEU A 205 8.28 9.91 1.31
CA LEU A 205 7.78 11.06 0.55
C LEU A 205 7.76 10.82 -0.97
N ASN A 206 8.62 9.93 -1.45
CA ASN A 206 8.83 9.68 -2.89
C ASN A 206 8.22 8.35 -3.36
N ARG A 207 7.08 7.97 -2.79
CA ARG A 207 6.37 6.76 -3.21
C ARG A 207 5.92 6.88 -4.67
N LYS A 208 6.20 5.85 -5.48
CA LYS A 208 5.94 5.81 -6.93
C LYS A 208 4.69 5.01 -7.30
N SER A 209 4.26 4.11 -6.43
CA SER A 209 3.15 3.19 -6.69
C SER A 209 1.95 3.45 -5.79
N GLY A 210 0.75 3.12 -6.25
CA GLY A 210 -0.46 3.19 -5.45
C GLY A 210 -1.00 4.59 -5.15
N LEU A 211 -0.43 5.65 -5.75
CA LEU A 211 -0.83 7.05 -5.52
C LEU A 211 -2.27 7.36 -5.93
N THR A 212 -2.83 6.59 -6.86
CA THR A 212 -4.21 6.71 -7.32
C THR A 212 -5.10 5.57 -6.85
N TYR A 213 -4.51 4.58 -6.16
CA TYR A 213 -5.20 3.42 -5.63
C TYR A 213 -5.65 3.64 -4.18
N TYR A 214 -4.85 4.34 -3.39
CA TYR A 214 -5.14 4.71 -2.01
C TYR A 214 -5.56 6.17 -1.92
N ASP A 215 -6.43 6.53 -0.97
CA ASP A 215 -6.95 7.89 -0.81
C ASP A 215 -6.38 8.66 0.38
N ASN A 216 -5.65 7.98 1.27
CA ASN A 216 -5.15 8.58 2.51
C ASN A 216 -3.77 8.05 2.89
N ILE A 217 -3.66 7.25 3.96
CA ILE A 217 -2.41 6.64 4.39
C ILE A 217 -2.24 5.30 3.68
N CYS A 218 -1.04 5.04 3.19
CA CYS A 218 -0.65 3.72 2.70
C CYS A 218 0.70 3.31 3.29
N PHE A 219 1.02 2.03 3.18
CA PHE A 219 2.24 1.46 3.73
C PHE A 219 2.84 0.41 2.80
N GLU A 220 4.13 0.20 2.94
CA GLU A 220 4.88 -0.93 2.39
C GLU A 220 5.65 -1.60 3.52
N LEU A 221 5.66 -2.93 3.54
CA LEU A 221 6.59 -3.70 4.35
C LEU A 221 7.72 -4.19 3.44
N GLU A 222 8.86 -3.53 3.55
CA GLU A 222 10.09 -3.93 2.89
C GLU A 222 10.91 -4.80 3.83
N VAL A 223 11.38 -5.93 3.34
CA VAL A 223 12.31 -6.79 4.07
C VAL A 223 13.71 -6.67 3.48
N VAL A 224 14.70 -6.72 4.35
CA VAL A 224 16.11 -6.85 4.00
C VAL A 224 16.54 -8.25 4.40
N PHE A 225 17.01 -9.03 3.44
CA PHE A 225 17.52 -10.38 3.67
C PHE A 225 18.99 -10.36 4.10
N LYS A 226 19.47 -11.42 4.75
CA LYS A 226 20.89 -11.56 5.17
C LYS A 226 21.89 -11.40 4.02
N ASN A 227 21.48 -11.66 2.79
CA ASN A 227 22.31 -11.44 1.58
C ASN A 227 22.31 -9.99 1.09
N GLY A 228 21.70 -9.05 1.82
CA GLY A 228 21.58 -7.63 1.49
C GLY A 228 20.49 -7.29 0.48
N LYS A 229 19.79 -8.27 -0.10
CA LYS A 229 18.66 -8.02 -1.03
C LYS A 229 17.50 -7.38 -0.29
N LYS A 230 16.87 -6.38 -0.91
CA LYS A 230 15.67 -5.71 -0.40
C LYS A 230 14.46 -6.05 -1.24
N LEU A 231 13.32 -6.17 -0.60
CA LEU A 231 12.09 -6.57 -1.25
C LEU A 231 10.85 -6.04 -0.53
N VAL A 232 9.97 -5.37 -1.24
CA VAL A 232 8.63 -5.04 -0.75
C VAL A 232 7.77 -6.30 -0.86
N LEU A 233 7.39 -6.85 0.29
CA LEU A 233 6.55 -8.06 0.37
C LEU A 233 5.06 -7.73 0.52
N VAL A 234 4.74 -6.70 1.28
CA VAL A 234 3.35 -6.30 1.55
C VAL A 234 3.16 -4.85 1.13
N ASP A 235 2.05 -4.59 0.49
CA ASP A 235 1.55 -3.26 0.17
C ASP A 235 0.12 -3.12 0.67
N GLY A 236 -0.24 -1.96 1.22
CA GLY A 236 -1.57 -1.72 1.75
C GLY A 236 -1.88 -0.25 2.00
N GLY A 237 -3.16 0.05 2.21
CA GLY A 237 -3.58 1.42 2.50
C GLY A 237 -5.08 1.59 2.61
N ILE A 238 -5.47 2.82 2.88
CA ILE A 238 -6.85 3.24 3.10
C ILE A 238 -7.49 3.56 1.76
N ASN A 239 -8.73 3.07 1.60
CA ASN A 239 -9.57 3.30 0.41
C ASN A 239 -10.96 3.79 0.80
N ASP A 240 -11.56 4.56 -0.07
CA ASP A 240 -12.94 5.04 0.04
C ASP A 240 -13.96 4.20 -0.75
N TRP A 241 -13.55 3.02 -1.24
CA TRP A 241 -14.37 2.20 -2.14
C TRP A 241 -15.73 1.82 -1.56
N ILE A 242 -15.76 1.42 -0.29
CA ILE A 242 -17.00 1.06 0.39
C ILE A 242 -17.93 2.27 0.50
N GLY A 243 -17.35 3.44 0.82
CA GLY A 243 -18.08 4.70 0.86
C GLY A 243 -18.69 5.07 -0.48
N LYS A 244 -17.97 4.89 -1.58
CA LYS A 244 -18.47 5.11 -2.94
C LYS A 244 -19.57 4.14 -3.33
N ILE A 245 -19.43 2.84 -3.00
CA ILE A 245 -20.44 1.82 -3.30
C ILE A 245 -21.74 2.06 -2.51
N LEU A 246 -21.61 2.44 -1.23
CA LEU A 246 -22.76 2.61 -0.33
C LEU A 246 -23.31 4.04 -0.32
N SER A 247 -22.68 4.98 -1.04
CA SER A 247 -23.01 6.42 -1.01
C SER A 247 -22.95 7.01 0.40
N ASP A 248 -21.97 6.56 1.21
CA ASP A 248 -21.73 7.02 2.57
C ASP A 248 -20.22 7.26 2.78
N SER A 249 -19.80 8.54 2.76
CA SER A 249 -18.40 8.95 2.86
C SER A 249 -17.69 8.55 4.17
N LYS A 250 -18.47 8.22 5.21
CA LYS A 250 -17.94 7.72 6.48
C LYS A 250 -17.51 6.26 6.43
N GLU A 251 -18.00 5.50 5.46
CA GLU A 251 -17.57 4.12 5.25
C GLU A 251 -16.21 4.08 4.57
N LYS A 252 -15.25 3.44 5.23
CA LYS A 252 -13.87 3.29 4.78
C LYS A 252 -13.46 1.82 4.76
N CYS A 253 -12.43 1.52 4.00
CA CYS A 253 -11.76 0.23 4.12
C CYS A 253 -10.25 0.39 4.05
N ILE A 254 -9.56 -0.57 4.60
CA ILE A 254 -8.12 -0.75 4.45
C ILE A 254 -7.94 -2.05 3.70
N THR A 255 -7.18 -2.00 2.63
CA THR A 255 -6.82 -3.18 1.83
C THR A 255 -5.32 -3.36 1.86
N SER A 256 -4.88 -4.62 1.91
CA SER A 256 -3.46 -4.95 1.84
C SER A 256 -3.25 -6.34 1.26
N GLY A 257 -2.05 -6.58 0.71
CA GLY A 257 -1.77 -7.85 0.08
C GLY A 257 -0.30 -8.20 -0.05
N MET A 258 -0.03 -9.50 -0.19
CA MET A 258 1.28 -10.09 -0.40
C MET A 258 1.22 -11.15 -1.51
N GLY A 259 2.18 -11.12 -2.43
CA GLY A 259 2.33 -12.14 -3.47
C GLY A 259 2.97 -13.40 -2.93
N LEU A 260 2.21 -14.50 -2.84
CA LEU A 260 2.67 -15.75 -2.22
C LEU A 260 3.67 -16.52 -3.09
N GLU A 261 3.51 -16.55 -4.43
CA GLU A 261 4.50 -17.20 -5.29
C GLU A 261 5.86 -16.52 -5.22
N TYR A 262 5.87 -15.21 -5.08
CA TYR A 262 7.09 -14.46 -4.93
C TYR A 262 7.79 -14.82 -3.61
N LEU A 263 7.05 -14.86 -2.51
CA LEU A 263 7.54 -15.33 -1.23
C LEU A 263 8.07 -16.77 -1.31
N GLY A 264 7.34 -17.67 -1.99
CA GLY A 264 7.75 -19.05 -2.20
C GLY A 264 9.05 -19.18 -2.99
N ARG A 265 9.29 -18.32 -3.99
CA ARG A 265 10.56 -18.28 -4.74
C ARG A 265 11.72 -17.80 -3.89
N VAL A 266 11.50 -16.78 -3.05
CA VAL A 266 12.50 -16.33 -2.07
C VAL A 266 12.88 -17.48 -1.13
N TYR A 267 11.87 -18.16 -0.57
CA TYR A 267 12.06 -19.28 0.34
C TYR A 267 12.83 -20.44 -0.29
N THR A 268 12.53 -20.77 -1.54
CA THR A 268 13.20 -21.88 -2.27
C THR A 268 14.54 -21.47 -2.88
N ARG A 269 15.02 -20.23 -2.63
CA ARG A 269 16.28 -19.68 -3.18
C ARG A 269 16.37 -19.70 -4.71
N LYS A 270 15.25 -19.67 -5.40
CA LYS A 270 15.16 -19.65 -6.87
C LYS A 270 15.08 -18.23 -7.44
N LEU A 271 15.43 -17.21 -6.65
CA LEU A 271 15.53 -15.80 -7.05
C LEU A 271 16.97 -15.34 -7.15
#